data_a3f31fdbee124689034e23623b9d2159
#
_entry.id   a3f31fdbee124689034e23623b9d2159
#
_cell.length_a   1.000
_cell.length_b   1.000
_cell.length_c   1.000
_cell.angle_alpha   90.00
_cell.angle_beta   90.00
_cell.angle_gamma   90.00
#
_symmetry.space_group_name_H-M   'P 1'
#
loop_
_entity.id
_entity.type
_entity.pdbx_description
1 polymer ?
#
loop_
_entity_poly.entity_id
_entity_poly.type
_entity_poly.pdbx_seq_one_letter_code
_entity_poly.pdbx_strand_id
1 'polypeptide(L)'
;MSLDTLEPNPAWVADAYVDTIETLDAHSDEIVFRIWGGDWCKDCRAQLPDFGAALAAANVPDDRIHEYALDENKEGPGVEEYGIEKIPTVIVEDDDGEEIARFVEEEALPIALYLADNLREAFDS
;
A
#
# COMPACT_ATOMS: atom_id res chain seq x y z
N MET A 1 6.97 -12.22 -5.52
CA MET A 1 5.81 -13.05 -5.18
C MET A 1 4.61 -12.14 -4.97
N SER A 2 3.49 -12.51 -5.54
CA SER A 2 2.29 -11.69 -5.43
C SER A 2 1.45 -12.11 -4.22
N LEU A 3 0.65 -11.16 -3.73
CA LEU A 3 -0.27 -11.37 -2.62
C LEU A 3 -1.69 -11.48 -3.17
N ASP A 4 -2.33 -12.61 -2.96
CA ASP A 4 -3.72 -12.79 -3.40
C ASP A 4 -4.65 -11.82 -2.68
N THR A 5 -4.31 -11.45 -1.44
CA THR A 5 -5.09 -10.49 -0.66
C THR A 5 -5.10 -9.10 -1.27
N LEU A 6 -4.15 -8.79 -2.15
CA LEU A 6 -4.10 -7.47 -2.80
C LEU A 6 -5.01 -7.39 -4.03
N GLU A 7 -5.64 -8.48 -4.45
CA GLU A 7 -6.62 -8.42 -5.53
C GLU A 7 -7.74 -7.44 -5.18
N PRO A 8 -8.12 -6.57 -6.13
CA PRO A 8 -9.12 -5.53 -5.84
C PRO A 8 -10.43 -6.11 -5.34
N ASN A 9 -10.93 -5.54 -4.24
CA ASN A 9 -12.23 -5.89 -3.71
C ASN A 9 -13.31 -5.35 -4.66
N PRO A 10 -14.12 -6.21 -5.30
CA PRO A 10 -15.12 -5.74 -6.26
C PRO A 10 -16.26 -4.94 -5.62
N ALA A 11 -16.42 -5.05 -4.30
CA ALA A 11 -17.45 -4.30 -3.58
C ALA A 11 -16.99 -2.89 -3.16
N TRP A 12 -15.72 -2.57 -3.36
CA TRP A 12 -15.19 -1.26 -2.98
C TRP A 12 -15.75 -0.18 -3.91
N VAL A 13 -16.22 0.92 -3.33
CA VAL A 13 -16.89 1.98 -4.09
C VAL A 13 -15.95 3.15 -4.30
N ALA A 14 -15.41 3.25 -5.52
CA ALA A 14 -14.45 4.31 -5.87
C ALA A 14 -15.03 5.71 -5.71
N ASP A 15 -16.31 5.88 -6.01
CA ASP A 15 -16.97 7.19 -5.93
C ASP A 15 -16.96 7.78 -4.53
N ALA A 16 -16.83 6.95 -3.50
CA ALA A 16 -16.76 7.40 -2.11
C ALA A 16 -15.38 7.94 -1.74
N TYR A 17 -14.37 7.69 -2.58
CA TYR A 17 -12.96 7.99 -2.27
C TYR A 17 -12.27 8.77 -3.39
N VAL A 18 -13.00 9.66 -4.05
CA VAL A 18 -12.49 10.40 -5.22
C VAL A 18 -11.21 11.16 -4.90
N ASP A 19 -11.17 11.87 -3.76
CA ASP A 19 -9.99 12.66 -3.38
C ASP A 19 -8.77 11.78 -3.15
N THR A 20 -8.97 10.62 -2.54
CA THR A 20 -7.89 9.65 -2.30
C THR A 20 -7.34 9.13 -3.62
N ILE A 21 -8.23 8.74 -4.53
CA ILE A 21 -7.86 8.21 -5.84
C ILE A 21 -7.12 9.28 -6.66
N GLU A 22 -7.61 10.51 -6.66
CA GLU A 22 -6.97 11.60 -7.39
C GLU A 22 -5.55 11.86 -6.88
N THR A 23 -5.35 11.80 -5.57
CA THR A 23 -4.03 11.99 -4.98
C THR A 23 -3.07 10.88 -5.40
N LEU A 24 -3.51 9.64 -5.32
CA LEU A 24 -2.67 8.50 -5.72
C LEU A 24 -2.36 8.55 -7.21
N ASP A 25 -3.34 8.87 -8.04
CA ASP A 25 -3.18 8.96 -9.49
C ASP A 25 -2.20 10.09 -9.85
N ALA A 26 -2.33 11.24 -9.22
CA ALA A 26 -1.48 12.40 -9.49
C ALA A 26 0.01 12.11 -9.26
N HIS A 27 0.32 11.23 -8.32
CA HIS A 27 1.70 10.90 -7.97
C HIS A 27 2.11 9.50 -8.44
N SER A 28 1.26 8.83 -9.22
CA SER A 28 1.48 7.43 -9.59
C SER A 28 2.75 7.17 -10.39
N ASP A 29 3.29 8.17 -11.07
CA ASP A 29 4.52 8.05 -11.83
C ASP A 29 5.74 8.59 -11.08
N GLU A 30 5.55 9.04 -9.84
CA GLU A 30 6.62 9.60 -8.99
C GLU A 30 6.98 8.70 -7.82
N ILE A 31 6.12 7.73 -7.50
CA ILE A 31 6.26 6.93 -6.29
C ILE A 31 6.22 5.43 -6.59
N VAL A 32 6.77 4.68 -5.64
CA VAL A 32 6.78 3.22 -5.68
C VAL A 32 6.15 2.72 -4.38
N PHE A 33 5.28 1.74 -4.49
CA PHE A 33 4.65 1.09 -3.34
C PHE A 33 5.33 -0.24 -3.04
N ARG A 34 5.72 -0.46 -1.79
CA ARG A 34 6.25 -1.73 -1.33
C ARG A 34 5.32 -2.27 -0.24
N ILE A 35 4.80 -3.46 -0.45
CA ILE A 35 3.73 -4.01 0.37
C ILE A 35 4.18 -5.34 0.97
N TRP A 36 4.22 -5.41 2.29
CA TRP A 36 4.50 -6.66 3.01
C TRP A 36 3.22 -7.19 3.63
N GLY A 37 2.93 -8.44 3.38
CA GLY A 37 1.74 -9.07 3.93
C GLY A 37 1.79 -10.57 3.82
N GLY A 38 0.71 -11.23 4.22
CA GLY A 38 0.57 -12.67 4.11
C GLY A 38 -0.89 -13.03 3.88
N ASP A 39 -1.14 -13.96 2.96
CA ASP A 39 -2.51 -14.38 2.65
C ASP A 39 -3.16 -15.14 3.82
N TRP A 40 -2.34 -15.63 4.75
CA TRP A 40 -2.79 -16.25 5.99
C TRP A 40 -3.17 -15.21 7.06
N CYS A 41 -2.76 -13.97 6.90
CA CYS A 41 -2.90 -12.93 7.91
C CYS A 41 -4.30 -12.32 7.88
N LYS A 42 -4.99 -12.35 9.01
CA LYS A 42 -6.35 -11.82 9.13
C LYS A 42 -6.43 -10.33 8.79
N ASP A 43 -5.50 -9.54 9.32
CA ASP A 43 -5.49 -8.10 9.08
C ASP A 43 -5.18 -7.77 7.63
N CYS A 44 -4.30 -8.54 6.99
CA CYS A 44 -4.01 -8.38 5.57
C CYS A 44 -5.25 -8.65 4.73
N ARG A 45 -5.98 -9.73 5.03
CA ARG A 45 -7.20 -10.06 4.33
C ARG A 45 -8.30 -9.02 4.53
N ALA A 46 -8.27 -8.32 5.65
CA ALA A 46 -9.25 -7.27 5.95
C ALA A 46 -8.94 -5.96 5.24
N GLN A 47 -7.68 -5.63 5.05
CA GLN A 47 -7.26 -4.31 4.58
C GLN A 47 -6.73 -4.24 3.15
N LEU A 48 -5.98 -5.26 2.72
CA LEU A 48 -5.32 -5.21 1.41
C LEU A 48 -6.26 -5.22 0.21
N PRO A 49 -7.40 -5.94 0.23
CA PRO A 49 -8.32 -5.90 -0.92
C PRO A 49 -8.83 -4.51 -1.25
N ASP A 50 -9.14 -3.71 -0.26
CA ASP A 50 -9.59 -2.33 -0.47
C ASP A 50 -8.45 -1.46 -0.97
N PHE A 51 -7.25 -1.68 -0.46
CA PHE A 51 -6.07 -0.97 -0.94
C PHE A 51 -5.76 -1.33 -2.40
N GLY A 52 -5.86 -2.62 -2.74
CA GLY A 52 -5.70 -3.07 -4.12
C GLY A 52 -6.71 -2.41 -5.05
N ALA A 53 -7.96 -2.28 -4.60
CA ALA A 53 -8.99 -1.60 -5.37
C ALA A 53 -8.64 -0.13 -5.61
N ALA A 54 -8.11 0.54 -4.59
CA ALA A 54 -7.69 1.94 -4.70
C ALA A 54 -6.54 2.10 -5.70
N LEU A 55 -5.55 1.21 -5.65
CA LEU A 55 -4.42 1.23 -6.60
C LEU A 55 -4.90 1.05 -8.03
N ALA A 56 -5.85 0.13 -8.24
CA ALA A 56 -6.43 -0.11 -9.57
C ALA A 56 -7.21 1.10 -10.07
N ALA A 57 -8.02 1.70 -9.19
CA ALA A 57 -8.81 2.88 -9.55
C ALA A 57 -7.93 4.09 -9.86
N ALA A 58 -6.78 4.19 -9.21
CA ALA A 58 -5.83 5.28 -9.41
C ALA A 58 -4.89 5.03 -10.60
N ASN A 59 -5.03 3.89 -11.28
CA ASN A 59 -4.21 3.52 -12.43
C ASN A 59 -2.71 3.47 -12.13
N VAL A 60 -2.36 3.03 -10.93
CA VAL A 60 -0.95 2.87 -10.56
C VAL A 60 -0.35 1.74 -11.39
N PRO A 61 0.76 1.98 -12.12
CA PRO A 61 1.37 0.93 -12.94
C PRO A 61 1.87 -0.25 -12.10
N ASP A 62 1.72 -1.46 -12.62
CA ASP A 62 2.12 -2.68 -11.93
C ASP A 62 3.61 -2.68 -11.57
N ASP A 63 4.45 -2.07 -12.41
CA ASP A 63 5.89 -2.02 -12.16
C ASP A 63 6.28 -1.06 -11.02
N ARG A 64 5.31 -0.34 -10.48
CA ARG A 64 5.50 0.51 -9.30
C ARG A 64 4.87 -0.07 -8.05
N ILE A 65 4.37 -1.30 -8.13
CA ILE A 65 3.77 -2.01 -7.00
C ILE A 65 4.59 -3.27 -6.76
N HIS A 66 5.30 -3.31 -5.64
CA HIS A 66 6.14 -4.45 -5.26
C HIS A 66 5.52 -5.16 -4.07
N GLU A 67 5.23 -6.44 -4.24
CA GLU A 67 4.56 -7.25 -3.22
C GLU A 67 5.53 -8.25 -2.61
N TYR A 68 5.53 -8.33 -1.30
CA TYR A 68 6.41 -9.23 -0.55
C TYR A 68 5.57 -10.12 0.36
N ALA A 69 5.40 -11.38 -0.02
CA ALA A 69 4.64 -12.33 0.77
C ALA A 69 5.52 -12.90 1.88
N LEU A 70 5.05 -12.83 3.11
CA LEU A 70 5.78 -13.34 4.27
C LEU A 70 5.17 -14.67 4.74
N ASP A 71 6.00 -15.50 5.41
CA ASP A 71 5.50 -16.73 6.02
C ASP A 71 4.85 -16.43 7.38
N GLU A 72 4.35 -17.47 8.05
CA GLU A 72 3.66 -17.30 9.32
C GLU A 72 4.55 -16.78 10.45
N ASN A 73 5.86 -16.85 10.27
CA ASN A 73 6.83 -16.28 11.20
C ASN A 73 7.17 -14.83 10.85
N LYS A 74 6.50 -14.28 9.83
CA LYS A 74 6.73 -12.93 9.31
C LYS A 74 8.14 -12.76 8.76
N GLU A 75 8.66 -13.81 8.16
CA GLU A 75 9.96 -13.81 7.51
C GLU A 75 9.79 -13.80 5.99
N GLY A 76 10.62 -13.05 5.31
CA GLY A 76 10.60 -12.97 3.86
C GLY A 76 11.46 -11.83 3.34
N PRO A 77 11.37 -11.55 2.03
CA PRO A 77 12.21 -10.55 1.39
C PRO A 77 12.04 -9.16 2.00
N GLY A 78 13.15 -8.49 2.27
CA GLY A 78 13.15 -7.10 2.69
C GLY A 78 12.79 -6.85 4.15
N VAL A 79 12.46 -7.89 4.92
CA VAL A 79 12.04 -7.72 6.31
C VAL A 79 13.11 -7.04 7.15
N GLU A 80 14.35 -7.50 7.05
CA GLU A 80 15.45 -6.91 7.81
C GLU A 80 15.85 -5.55 7.27
N GLU A 81 15.89 -5.43 5.95
CA GLU A 81 16.30 -4.19 5.29
C GLU A 81 15.39 -3.02 5.64
N TYR A 82 14.09 -3.26 5.69
CA TYR A 82 13.10 -2.22 5.92
C TYR A 82 12.56 -2.21 7.35
N GLY A 83 13.02 -3.13 8.19
CA GLY A 83 12.60 -3.20 9.59
C GLY A 83 11.13 -3.58 9.75
N ILE A 84 10.67 -4.55 8.99
CA ILE A 84 9.27 -4.97 9.01
C ILE A 84 9.00 -5.86 10.22
N GLU A 85 8.11 -5.42 11.10
CA GLU A 85 7.75 -6.18 12.31
C GLU A 85 6.28 -6.58 12.31
N LYS A 86 5.42 -5.76 11.72
CA LYS A 86 3.96 -6.01 11.66
C LYS A 86 3.50 -5.97 10.22
N ILE A 87 2.45 -6.71 9.91
CA ILE A 87 1.85 -6.70 8.59
C ILE A 87 0.33 -6.52 8.72
N PRO A 88 -0.35 -5.88 7.75
CA PRO A 88 0.26 -5.33 6.55
C PRO A 88 1.10 -4.09 6.83
N THR A 89 2.22 -3.96 6.15
CA THR A 89 3.02 -2.74 6.13
C THR A 89 3.15 -2.29 4.69
N VAL A 90 2.92 -1.02 4.44
CA VAL A 90 3.07 -0.43 3.10
C VAL A 90 4.02 0.75 3.20
N ILE A 91 5.07 0.71 2.41
CA ILE A 91 6.04 1.80 2.32
C ILE A 91 5.91 2.45 0.96
N VAL A 92 5.88 3.78 0.94
CA VAL A 92 5.90 4.56 -0.29
C VAL A 92 7.26 5.23 -0.40
N GLU A 93 7.93 5.03 -1.53
CA GLU A 93 9.24 5.63 -1.80
C GLU A 93 9.15 6.51 -3.04
N ASP A 94 10.02 7.53 -3.11
CA ASP A 94 10.15 8.33 -4.33
C ASP A 94 11.11 7.64 -5.32
N ASP A 95 11.37 8.28 -6.47
CA ASP A 95 12.25 7.73 -7.50
C ASP A 95 13.70 7.59 -7.06
N ASP A 96 14.08 8.30 -6.01
CA ASP A 96 15.44 8.21 -5.44
C ASP A 96 15.54 7.10 -4.38
N GLY A 97 14.43 6.43 -4.08
CA GLY A 97 14.39 5.37 -3.07
C GLY A 97 14.21 5.90 -1.65
N GLU A 98 13.86 7.17 -1.52
CA GLU A 98 13.64 7.77 -0.21
C GLU A 98 12.23 7.48 0.28
N GLU A 99 12.12 7.01 1.52
CA GLU A 99 10.82 6.71 2.12
C GLU A 99 10.03 7.99 2.36
N ILE A 100 8.83 8.06 1.76
CA ILE A 100 7.93 9.20 1.91
C ILE A 100 6.89 8.93 2.99
N ALA A 101 6.37 7.70 3.04
CA ALA A 101 5.30 7.34 3.95
C ALA A 101 5.40 5.87 4.32
N ARG A 102 4.88 5.52 5.49
CA ARG A 102 4.85 4.13 5.97
C ARG A 102 3.54 3.90 6.73
N PHE A 103 2.75 2.97 6.21
CA PHE A 103 1.57 2.47 6.92
C PHE A 103 1.96 1.19 7.64
N VAL A 104 1.69 1.14 8.94
CA VAL A 104 1.90 -0.06 9.75
C VAL A 104 0.57 -0.42 10.41
N GLU A 105 0.21 -1.64 10.29
CA GLU A 105 -1.00 -2.35 10.75
C GLU A 105 -2.07 -1.56 11.51
N GLU A 106 -1.75 -0.79 12.50
CA GLU A 106 -2.72 -0.23 13.45
C GLU A 106 -3.04 1.25 13.27
N GLU A 107 -2.85 1.77 12.08
CA GLU A 107 -3.18 3.18 11.83
C GLU A 107 -4.69 3.41 11.87
N ALA A 108 -5.09 4.61 12.24
CA ALA A 108 -6.50 4.96 12.41
C ALA A 108 -7.30 5.00 11.11
N LEU A 109 -6.63 5.20 9.97
CA LEU A 109 -7.28 5.28 8.67
C LEU A 109 -6.99 4.03 7.83
N PRO A 110 -7.88 3.70 6.88
CA PRO A 110 -7.56 2.68 5.89
C PRO A 110 -6.28 3.02 5.12
N ILE A 111 -5.60 2.00 4.59
CA ILE A 111 -4.29 2.17 3.97
C ILE A 111 -4.27 3.29 2.92
N ALA A 112 -5.21 3.24 1.97
CA ALA A 112 -5.22 4.21 0.87
C ALA A 112 -5.39 5.64 1.38
N LEU A 113 -6.29 5.86 2.33
CA LEU A 113 -6.55 7.18 2.88
C LEU A 113 -5.34 7.71 3.66
N TYR A 114 -4.73 6.83 4.47
CA TYR A 114 -3.55 7.18 5.24
C TYR A 114 -2.41 7.60 4.33
N LEU A 115 -2.13 6.81 3.30
CA LEU A 115 -1.06 7.11 2.37
C LEU A 115 -1.33 8.38 1.55
N ALA A 116 -2.58 8.58 1.12
CA ALA A 116 -2.95 9.79 0.39
C ALA A 116 -2.73 11.05 1.22
N ASP A 117 -3.10 11.01 2.51
CA ASP A 117 -2.85 12.13 3.40
C ASP A 117 -1.36 12.43 3.54
N ASN A 118 -0.54 11.39 3.68
CA ASN A 118 0.90 11.56 3.78
C ASN A 118 1.51 12.09 2.48
N LEU A 119 0.99 11.66 1.33
CA LEU A 119 1.45 12.17 0.04
C LEU A 119 1.14 13.66 -0.13
N ARG A 120 -0.05 14.08 0.32
CA ARG A 120 -0.41 15.50 0.26
C ARG A 120 0.55 16.34 1.09
N GLU A 121 0.92 15.86 2.27
CA GLU A 121 1.88 16.56 3.12
C GLU A 121 3.29 16.59 2.52
N ALA A 122 3.70 15.51 1.86
CA ALA A 122 5.05 15.39 1.31
C ALA A 122 5.24 16.20 0.03
N PHE A 123 4.23 16.22 -0.85
CA PHE A 123 4.34 16.86 -2.17
C PHE A 123 3.60 18.18 -2.26
N ASP A 124 2.70 18.43 -1.37
CA ASP A 124 1.91 19.64 -1.35
C ASP A 124 2.54 20.59 -0.37
N SER A 125 2.83 21.64 -0.82
CA SER A 125 3.38 22.66 0.07
C SER A 125 2.29 23.47 0.74
#